data_a8c5598fc3d431f8833a06c968f0630e
#
_entry.id   a8c5598fc3d431f8833a06c968f0630e
#
_cell.length_a   1.000
_cell.length_b   1.000
_cell.length_c   1.000
_cell.angle_alpha   90.00
_cell.angle_beta   90.00
_cell.angle_gamma   90.00
#
_symmetry.space_group_name_H-M   'P 1'
#
loop_
_entity.id
_entity.type
_entity.pdbx_description
1 polymer ?
#
loop_
_entity_poly.entity_id
_entity_poly.type
_entity_poly.pdbx_seq_one_letter_code
_entity_poly.pdbx_strand_id
1 'polypeptide(L)'
;MERYGMPYKGSKRALAERIVALLPEAELLIDAFGGGGAITDCAARSGKWPQIIYNELDPVVYKGFNMAINGEFDGETRWISRDDFELLKDHDPYAAICFSFGTNLQGYAYAPELERFKKHLHYMTFANDPIKAMRHWSAFVAEYDKVAREIGEITQDALKLCEECGVAPAYKQDGTLDAGKIKDDIFRVKSADIREYMRNALAESGKTQADVDRFLGTQMSGHYFGASQWELPTETEYEKLRELIPGLIIPWAELSAKLECLQSLQSLQRLQRYNITCFNLSYNKLKIPAGAVVYCDPPYIGTNEYNLDFNHEIFYNWVRAQTVPVYISEYTMPEDFEMVAEWRHHSVLGAGNNCRTTEKIFTNRPGAELLKERSQHEQLTLW
;
A
#
# COMPACT_ATOMS: atom_id res chain seq x y z
N MET A 1 1.97 -11.48 -6.11
CA MET A 1 3.15 -11.10 -5.28
C MET A 1 2.63 -10.81 -3.89
N GLU A 2 3.18 -11.46 -2.88
CA GLU A 2 2.75 -11.21 -1.50
C GLU A 2 3.06 -9.77 -1.09
N ARG A 3 2.16 -9.17 -0.31
CA ARG A 3 2.33 -7.79 0.16
C ARG A 3 2.84 -7.82 1.60
N TYR A 4 3.88 -7.05 1.85
CA TYR A 4 4.52 -6.93 3.15
C TYR A 4 4.33 -5.51 3.70
N GLY A 5 4.09 -5.43 5.01
CA GLY A 5 3.97 -4.17 5.72
C GLY A 5 2.73 -3.35 5.36
N MET A 6 2.62 -2.16 5.91
CA MET A 6 1.60 -1.17 5.57
C MET A 6 2.07 -0.25 4.43
N PRO A 7 1.14 0.40 3.69
CA PRO A 7 1.50 1.40 2.69
C PRO A 7 2.31 2.52 3.33
N TYR A 8 3.45 2.83 2.73
CA TYR A 8 4.34 3.90 3.20
C TYR A 8 5.25 4.36 2.06
N LYS A 9 5.51 5.66 1.99
CA LYS A 9 6.43 6.23 1.01
C LYS A 9 7.83 5.66 1.22
N GLY A 10 8.49 5.21 0.16
CA GLY A 10 9.81 4.58 0.25
C GLY A 10 9.81 3.12 0.72
N SER A 11 8.64 2.50 0.90
CA SER A 11 8.54 1.11 1.37
C SER A 11 9.31 0.13 0.50
N LYS A 12 10.09 -0.74 1.12
CA LYS A 12 10.87 -1.83 0.48
C LYS A 12 10.03 -3.07 0.10
N ARG A 13 8.71 -2.93 0.02
CA ARG A 13 7.73 -3.98 -0.28
C ARG A 13 8.10 -4.87 -1.46
N ALA A 14 8.54 -4.27 -2.55
CA ALA A 14 8.90 -4.97 -3.78
C ALA A 14 10.22 -5.75 -3.68
N LEU A 15 11.06 -5.42 -2.72
CA LEU A 15 12.39 -5.99 -2.53
C LEU A 15 12.53 -6.78 -1.22
N ALA A 16 11.48 -6.80 -0.39
CA ALA A 16 11.54 -7.37 0.95
C ALA A 16 12.06 -8.81 0.97
N GLU A 17 11.55 -9.68 0.10
CA GLU A 17 12.00 -11.07 0.03
C GLU A 17 13.48 -11.19 -0.34
N ARG A 18 13.95 -10.36 -1.27
CA ARG A 18 15.37 -10.37 -1.70
C ARG A 18 16.29 -9.87 -0.59
N ILE A 19 15.86 -8.80 0.10
CA ILE A 19 16.62 -8.24 1.23
C ILE A 19 16.68 -9.27 2.37
N VAL A 20 15.54 -9.82 2.76
CA VAL A 20 15.44 -10.82 3.84
C VAL A 20 16.22 -12.10 3.52
N ALA A 21 16.25 -12.54 2.25
CA ALA A 21 17.06 -13.68 1.83
C ALA A 21 18.57 -13.41 1.98
N LEU A 22 19.00 -12.17 1.71
CA LEU A 22 20.40 -11.76 1.80
C LEU A 22 20.92 -11.73 3.25
N LEU A 23 20.10 -11.26 4.20
CA LEU A 23 20.49 -11.11 5.60
C LEU A 23 20.86 -12.46 6.21
N PRO A 24 21.90 -12.57 7.07
CA PRO A 24 22.28 -13.83 7.72
C PRO A 24 21.28 -14.23 8.80
N GLU A 25 21.27 -15.52 9.13
CA GLU A 25 20.57 -16.04 10.32
C GLU A 25 21.24 -15.52 11.58
N ALA A 26 20.44 -15.23 12.60
CA ALA A 26 20.87 -14.75 13.91
C ALA A 26 19.76 -14.95 14.94
N GLU A 27 20.07 -14.82 16.22
CA GLU A 27 19.08 -14.85 17.29
C GLU A 27 18.11 -13.65 17.24
N LEU A 28 18.57 -12.53 16.70
CA LEU A 28 17.84 -11.28 16.66
C LEU A 28 18.10 -10.54 15.35
N LEU A 29 17.00 -10.12 14.67
CA LEU A 29 17.04 -9.09 13.63
C LEU A 29 16.58 -7.75 14.21
N ILE A 30 17.30 -6.69 13.92
CA ILE A 30 16.90 -5.32 14.25
C ILE A 30 16.65 -4.56 12.93
N ASP A 31 15.38 -4.25 12.66
CA ASP A 31 14.96 -3.33 11.60
C ASP A 31 14.95 -1.91 12.18
N ALA A 32 16.07 -1.21 12.01
CA ALA A 32 16.38 0.04 12.72
C ALA A 32 15.64 1.26 12.15
N PHE A 33 15.12 1.17 10.91
CA PHE A 33 14.34 2.19 10.20
C PHE A 33 13.11 1.51 9.58
N GLY A 34 12.21 1.04 10.42
CA GLY A 34 11.14 0.11 10.05
C GLY A 34 10.12 0.66 9.04
N GLY A 35 9.86 1.98 9.03
CA GLY A 35 8.90 2.60 8.14
C GLY A 35 7.55 1.87 8.13
N GLY A 36 7.04 1.49 6.97
CA GLY A 36 5.82 0.69 6.84
C GLY A 36 5.95 -0.77 7.31
N GLY A 37 7.08 -1.20 7.86
CA GLY A 37 7.28 -2.55 8.40
C GLY A 37 7.41 -3.66 7.35
N ALA A 38 7.76 -3.33 6.11
CA ALA A 38 7.83 -4.32 5.04
C ALA A 38 8.94 -5.37 5.28
N ILE A 39 10.08 -4.95 5.78
CA ILE A 39 11.19 -5.87 6.12
C ILE A 39 10.85 -6.68 7.37
N THR A 40 10.33 -6.03 8.42
CA THR A 40 9.86 -6.70 9.64
C THR A 40 8.81 -7.78 9.35
N ASP A 41 7.78 -7.48 8.54
CA ASP A 41 6.73 -8.44 8.16
C ASP A 41 7.29 -9.60 7.34
N CYS A 42 8.12 -9.34 6.35
CA CYS A 42 8.76 -10.38 5.56
C CYS A 42 9.68 -11.25 6.40
N ALA A 43 10.50 -10.65 7.27
CA ALA A 43 11.39 -11.36 8.17
C ALA A 43 10.64 -12.25 9.15
N ALA A 44 9.56 -11.75 9.77
CA ALA A 44 8.73 -12.53 10.67
C ALA A 44 8.13 -13.77 9.99
N ARG A 45 7.65 -13.61 8.79
CA ARG A 45 7.06 -14.70 8.00
C ARG A 45 8.08 -15.71 7.49
N SER A 46 9.32 -15.28 7.28
CA SER A 46 10.39 -16.20 6.88
C SER A 46 10.76 -17.20 7.96
N GLY A 47 10.50 -16.87 9.24
CA GLY A 47 10.88 -17.70 10.41
C GLY A 47 12.38 -17.76 10.64
N LYS A 48 13.18 -16.92 9.97
CA LYS A 48 14.64 -16.96 10.00
C LYS A 48 15.24 -16.43 11.30
N TRP A 49 14.51 -15.56 12.00
CA TRP A 49 14.92 -14.98 13.28
C TRP A 49 13.90 -15.26 14.37
N PRO A 50 14.33 -15.84 15.53
CA PRO A 50 13.43 -16.08 16.66
C PRO A 50 12.88 -14.81 17.28
N GLN A 51 13.63 -13.71 17.16
CA GLN A 51 13.26 -12.40 17.69
C GLN A 51 13.49 -11.32 16.63
N ILE A 52 12.58 -10.33 16.60
CA ILE A 52 12.69 -9.18 15.71
C ILE A 52 12.42 -7.93 16.53
N ILE A 53 13.26 -6.92 16.35
CA ILE A 53 13.01 -5.56 16.81
C ILE A 53 12.64 -4.72 15.60
N TYR A 54 11.45 -4.14 15.63
CA TYR A 54 11.05 -3.06 14.75
C TYR A 54 11.27 -1.74 15.46
N ASN A 55 11.97 -0.81 14.81
CA ASN A 55 12.17 0.53 15.31
C ASN A 55 11.82 1.57 14.26
N GLU A 56 11.05 2.58 14.64
CA GLU A 56 10.66 3.69 13.79
C GLU A 56 10.70 5.00 14.57
N LEU A 57 11.30 6.02 13.97
CA LEU A 57 11.46 7.32 14.61
C LEU A 57 10.17 8.15 14.54
N ASP A 58 9.45 8.10 13.41
CA ASP A 58 8.19 8.82 13.25
C ASP A 58 7.12 8.21 14.19
N PRO A 59 6.60 8.98 15.15
CA PRO A 59 5.67 8.45 16.15
C PRO A 59 4.32 8.03 15.55
N VAL A 60 3.90 8.64 14.44
CA VAL A 60 2.63 8.30 13.78
C VAL A 60 2.76 6.97 13.04
N VAL A 61 3.88 6.77 12.32
CA VAL A 61 4.19 5.53 11.63
C VAL A 61 4.38 4.39 12.63
N TYR A 62 5.18 4.62 13.68
CA TYR A 62 5.37 3.67 14.78
C TYR A 62 4.03 3.25 15.41
N LYS A 63 3.19 4.24 15.77
CA LYS A 63 1.86 3.99 16.34
C LYS A 63 0.98 3.20 15.37
N GLY A 64 0.99 3.56 14.08
CA GLY A 64 0.24 2.88 13.04
C GLY A 64 0.63 1.42 12.90
N PHE A 65 1.92 1.10 12.91
CA PHE A 65 2.40 -0.27 12.86
C PHE A 65 1.97 -1.08 14.09
N ASN A 66 2.06 -0.51 15.30
CA ASN A 66 1.59 -1.17 16.53
C ASN A 66 0.07 -1.40 16.52
N MET A 67 -0.72 -0.39 16.15
CA MET A 67 -2.17 -0.51 16.02
C MET A 67 -2.55 -1.61 15.03
N ALA A 68 -1.83 -1.69 13.88
CA ALA A 68 -2.06 -2.72 12.87
C ALA A 68 -1.76 -4.13 13.40
N ILE A 69 -0.66 -4.32 14.13
CA ILE A 69 -0.35 -5.59 14.78
C ILE A 69 -1.45 -5.97 15.78
N ASN A 70 -1.92 -5.01 16.59
CA ASN A 70 -2.93 -5.25 17.62
C ASN A 70 -4.36 -5.42 17.08
N GLY A 71 -4.58 -5.26 15.77
CA GLY A 71 -5.90 -5.36 15.15
C GLY A 71 -6.81 -4.16 15.43
N GLU A 72 -6.24 -3.02 15.83
CA GLU A 72 -7.00 -1.82 16.18
C GLU A 72 -7.63 -1.13 14.96
N PHE A 73 -7.30 -1.57 13.74
CA PHE A 73 -7.96 -1.12 12.51
C PHE A 73 -9.13 -2.01 12.06
N ASP A 74 -9.49 -3.03 12.85
CA ASP A 74 -10.65 -3.86 12.53
C ASP A 74 -11.94 -3.06 12.61
N GLY A 75 -12.68 -3.03 11.51
CA GLY A 75 -13.91 -2.24 11.39
C GLY A 75 -13.71 -0.72 11.23
N GLU A 76 -12.48 -0.25 11.04
CA GLU A 76 -12.20 1.16 10.78
C GLU A 76 -12.69 1.57 9.38
N THR A 77 -13.65 2.50 9.35
CA THR A 77 -14.29 2.96 8.11
C THR A 77 -14.61 4.47 8.13
N ARG A 78 -14.01 5.22 9.06
CA ARG A 78 -14.25 6.67 9.16
C ARG A 78 -13.84 7.38 7.88
N TRP A 79 -14.65 8.32 7.44
CA TRP A 79 -14.19 9.34 6.52
C TRP A 79 -13.42 10.41 7.29
N ILE A 80 -12.26 10.78 6.78
CA ILE A 80 -11.47 11.89 7.28
C ILE A 80 -11.57 13.01 6.25
N SER A 81 -12.13 14.16 6.66
CA SER A 81 -12.18 15.35 5.82
C SER A 81 -10.80 16.01 5.74
N ARG A 82 -10.63 16.96 4.81
CA ARG A 82 -9.39 17.76 4.73
C ARG A 82 -9.07 18.47 6.03
N ASP A 83 -10.09 19.11 6.63
CA ASP A 83 -9.92 19.84 7.89
C ASP A 83 -9.58 18.89 9.04
N ASP A 84 -10.27 17.73 9.12
CA ASP A 84 -9.96 16.69 10.08
C ASP A 84 -8.56 16.10 9.84
N PHE A 85 -8.16 15.93 8.59
CA PHE A 85 -6.83 15.42 8.24
C PHE A 85 -5.73 16.35 8.79
N GLU A 86 -5.85 17.65 8.57
CA GLU A 86 -4.87 18.62 9.11
C GLU A 86 -4.78 18.61 10.64
N LEU A 87 -5.88 18.30 11.31
CA LEU A 87 -5.90 18.16 12.76
C LEU A 87 -5.38 16.81 13.25
N LEU A 88 -5.55 15.74 12.47
CA LEU A 88 -5.33 14.37 12.91
C LEU A 88 -4.01 13.76 12.42
N LYS A 89 -3.46 14.24 11.30
CA LYS A 89 -2.31 13.61 10.61
C LYS A 89 -1.09 13.36 11.49
N ASP A 90 -0.87 14.20 12.49
CA ASP A 90 0.31 14.11 13.36
C ASP A 90 0.12 13.16 14.56
N HIS A 91 -1.09 12.57 14.72
CA HIS A 91 -1.36 11.70 15.87
C HIS A 91 -2.37 10.57 15.64
N ASP A 92 -3.10 10.58 14.53
CA ASP A 92 -4.01 9.51 14.12
C ASP A 92 -3.43 8.77 12.88
N PRO A 93 -2.86 7.57 13.06
CA PRO A 93 -2.25 6.83 11.97
C PRO A 93 -3.23 6.47 10.84
N TYR A 94 -4.50 6.23 11.13
CA TYR A 94 -5.49 5.95 10.10
C TYR A 94 -5.68 7.15 9.18
N ALA A 95 -5.84 8.34 9.76
CA ALA A 95 -5.94 9.57 8.99
C ALA A 95 -4.68 9.79 8.15
N ALA A 96 -3.50 9.73 8.78
CA ALA A 96 -2.22 9.97 8.14
C ALA A 96 -1.92 9.01 6.98
N ILE A 97 -2.12 7.71 7.18
CA ILE A 97 -1.75 6.68 6.20
C ILE A 97 -2.80 6.56 5.09
N CYS A 98 -4.10 6.50 5.46
CA CYS A 98 -5.17 6.21 4.50
C CYS A 98 -5.68 7.44 3.73
N PHE A 99 -5.41 8.65 4.23
CA PHE A 99 -5.92 9.89 3.63
C PHE A 99 -4.82 10.86 3.19
N SER A 100 -3.56 10.45 3.17
CA SER A 100 -2.49 11.27 2.59
C SER A 100 -2.19 10.89 1.14
N PHE A 101 -1.81 11.88 0.35
CA PHE A 101 -1.42 11.71 -1.04
C PHE A 101 -0.12 10.87 -1.14
N GLY A 102 -0.20 9.74 -1.85
CA GLY A 102 0.95 8.85 -2.01
C GLY A 102 1.50 8.29 -0.69
N THR A 103 0.68 8.25 0.36
CA THR A 103 1.06 7.79 1.72
C THR A 103 2.28 8.54 2.29
N ASN A 104 2.35 9.85 1.99
CA ASN A 104 3.45 10.72 2.43
C ASN A 104 3.22 11.36 3.81
N LEU A 105 2.07 11.10 4.45
CA LEU A 105 1.62 11.59 5.75
C LEU A 105 1.43 13.12 5.86
N GLN A 106 1.69 13.88 4.81
CA GLN A 106 1.72 15.35 4.86
C GLN A 106 0.59 16.02 4.09
N GLY A 107 0.38 15.62 2.85
CA GLY A 107 -0.64 16.21 1.98
C GLY A 107 -1.91 15.37 1.94
N TYR A 108 -3.08 16.02 2.00
CA TYR A 108 -4.36 15.32 1.89
C TYR A 108 -4.55 14.65 0.52
N ALA A 109 -5.15 13.47 0.50
CA ALA A 109 -5.23 12.62 -0.70
C ALA A 109 -6.06 13.19 -1.85
N TYR A 110 -7.03 14.06 -1.56
CA TYR A 110 -8.00 14.52 -2.55
C TYR A 110 -7.89 16.03 -2.80
N ALA A 111 -8.11 16.47 -4.04
CA ALA A 111 -8.31 17.87 -4.36
C ALA A 111 -9.59 18.41 -3.68
N PRO A 112 -9.66 19.71 -3.32
CA PRO A 112 -10.81 20.27 -2.62
C PRO A 112 -12.14 20.05 -3.34
N GLU A 113 -12.12 20.12 -4.65
CA GLU A 113 -13.30 19.97 -5.51
C GLU A 113 -13.84 18.53 -5.49
N LEU A 114 -12.96 17.54 -5.25
CA LEU A 114 -13.30 16.12 -5.27
C LEU A 114 -13.69 15.58 -3.88
N GLU A 115 -13.31 16.25 -2.81
CA GLU A 115 -13.44 15.73 -1.45
C GLU A 115 -14.87 15.30 -1.11
N ARG A 116 -15.86 16.16 -1.37
CA ARG A 116 -17.27 15.89 -1.09
C ARG A 116 -17.81 14.66 -1.83
N PHE A 117 -17.36 14.45 -3.07
CA PHE A 117 -17.74 13.28 -3.85
C PHE A 117 -17.07 12.01 -3.33
N LYS A 118 -15.79 12.11 -3.00
CA LYS A 118 -15.01 10.99 -2.46
C LYS A 118 -15.53 10.52 -1.11
N LYS A 119 -16.09 11.42 -0.28
CA LYS A 119 -16.77 11.06 0.95
C LYS A 119 -17.92 10.08 0.74
N HIS A 120 -18.81 10.36 -0.21
CA HIS A 120 -19.93 9.49 -0.49
C HIS A 120 -19.48 8.16 -1.10
N LEU A 121 -18.50 8.18 -1.99
CA LEU A 121 -17.90 6.98 -2.57
C LEU A 121 -17.20 6.12 -1.50
N HIS A 122 -16.54 6.74 -0.53
CA HIS A 122 -15.92 6.04 0.59
C HIS A 122 -16.96 5.26 1.41
N TYR A 123 -18.02 5.94 1.89
CA TYR A 123 -19.05 5.26 2.65
C TYR A 123 -19.79 4.20 1.84
N MET A 124 -19.94 4.39 0.56
CA MET A 124 -20.49 3.37 -0.33
C MET A 124 -19.59 2.13 -0.42
N THR A 125 -18.28 2.34 -0.52
CA THR A 125 -17.27 1.26 -0.61
C THR A 125 -17.26 0.39 0.64
N PHE A 126 -17.45 1.01 1.83
CA PHE A 126 -17.41 0.32 3.13
C PHE A 126 -18.80 0.01 3.71
N ALA A 127 -19.89 0.30 2.99
CA ALA A 127 -21.22 0.01 3.47
C ALA A 127 -21.49 -1.50 3.44
N ASN A 128 -21.81 -2.06 4.60
CA ASN A 128 -22.21 -3.46 4.74
C ASN A 128 -23.71 -3.70 4.43
N ASP A 129 -24.44 -2.63 4.13
CA ASP A 129 -25.88 -2.61 3.91
C ASP A 129 -26.19 -1.90 2.59
N PRO A 130 -26.80 -2.58 1.60
CA PRO A 130 -27.14 -2.00 0.30
C PRO A 130 -28.00 -0.72 0.41
N ILE A 131 -28.89 -0.62 1.40
CA ILE A 131 -29.73 0.56 1.59
C ILE A 131 -28.88 1.77 2.01
N LYS A 132 -27.86 1.56 2.88
CA LYS A 132 -26.91 2.61 3.25
C LYS A 132 -26.06 3.01 2.05
N ALA A 133 -25.55 2.04 1.28
CA ALA A 133 -24.81 2.31 0.05
C ALA A 133 -25.64 3.16 -0.92
N MET A 134 -26.90 2.83 -1.13
CA MET A 134 -27.84 3.59 -1.98
C MET A 134 -28.03 5.02 -1.50
N ARG A 135 -28.16 5.25 -0.18
CA ARG A 135 -28.31 6.61 0.37
C ARG A 135 -27.08 7.47 0.10
N HIS A 136 -25.88 6.92 0.27
CA HIS A 136 -24.64 7.63 -0.05
C HIS A 136 -24.50 7.90 -1.53
N TRP A 137 -24.92 6.96 -2.37
CA TRP A 137 -24.96 7.16 -3.81
C TRP A 137 -25.93 8.31 -4.20
N SER A 138 -27.13 8.32 -3.66
CA SER A 138 -28.11 9.40 -3.93
C SER A 138 -27.57 10.76 -3.49
N ALA A 139 -26.87 10.82 -2.35
CA ALA A 139 -26.23 12.05 -1.89
C ALA A 139 -25.07 12.48 -2.81
N PHE A 140 -24.23 11.54 -3.27
CA PHE A 140 -23.18 11.81 -4.28
C PHE A 140 -23.77 12.45 -5.55
N VAL A 141 -24.84 11.87 -6.09
CA VAL A 141 -25.47 12.37 -7.30
C VAL A 141 -26.08 13.75 -7.08
N ALA A 142 -26.75 13.97 -5.95
CA ALA A 142 -27.36 15.27 -5.64
C ALA A 142 -26.33 16.39 -5.53
N GLU A 143 -25.18 16.13 -4.89
CA GLU A 143 -24.06 17.07 -4.82
C GLU A 143 -23.46 17.33 -6.20
N TYR A 144 -23.28 16.29 -7.00
CA TYR A 144 -22.77 16.42 -8.36
C TYR A 144 -23.68 17.29 -9.24
N ASP A 145 -25.01 17.02 -9.23
CA ASP A 145 -25.99 17.79 -9.98
C ASP A 145 -26.01 19.27 -9.57
N LYS A 146 -25.77 19.58 -8.29
CA LYS A 146 -25.70 20.94 -7.78
C LYS A 146 -24.48 21.68 -8.32
N VAL A 147 -23.31 21.06 -8.24
CA VAL A 147 -22.07 21.66 -8.74
C VAL A 147 -22.08 21.83 -10.26
N ALA A 148 -22.56 20.83 -10.97
CA ALA A 148 -22.67 20.89 -12.42
C ALA A 148 -23.55 22.06 -12.88
N ARG A 149 -24.62 22.36 -12.15
CA ARG A 149 -25.47 23.53 -12.39
C ARG A 149 -24.81 24.87 -12.06
N GLU A 150 -24.00 24.91 -10.99
CA GLU A 150 -23.31 26.12 -10.55
C GLU A 150 -22.18 26.52 -11.51
N ILE A 151 -21.49 25.56 -12.13
CA ILE A 151 -20.29 25.80 -12.96
C ILE A 151 -20.66 25.99 -14.45
N GLY A 152 -21.87 25.60 -14.89
CA GLY A 152 -22.29 25.70 -16.29
C GLY A 152 -21.54 24.76 -17.27
N GLU A 153 -20.67 23.88 -16.78
CA GLU A 153 -19.80 22.97 -17.54
C GLU A 153 -20.25 21.52 -17.48
N ILE A 154 -21.57 21.29 -17.41
CA ILE A 154 -22.20 19.97 -17.22
C ILE A 154 -21.65 18.88 -18.16
N THR A 155 -21.22 19.25 -19.35
CA THR A 155 -20.86 18.29 -20.40
C THR A 155 -19.49 17.65 -20.18
N GLN A 156 -18.48 18.43 -19.82
CA GLN A 156 -17.10 17.92 -19.64
C GLN A 156 -16.97 17.12 -18.35
N ASP A 157 -17.58 17.60 -17.26
CA ASP A 157 -17.51 16.93 -15.97
C ASP A 157 -18.34 15.63 -15.95
N ALA A 158 -19.48 15.60 -16.65
CA ALA A 158 -20.25 14.37 -16.81
C ALA A 158 -19.50 13.32 -17.66
N LEU A 159 -18.78 13.75 -18.69
CA LEU A 159 -17.95 12.86 -19.51
C LEU A 159 -16.76 12.34 -18.71
N LYS A 160 -16.12 13.18 -17.92
CA LYS A 160 -15.04 12.80 -17.03
C LYS A 160 -15.52 11.83 -15.95
N LEU A 161 -16.69 12.07 -15.36
CA LEU A 161 -17.29 11.15 -14.39
C LEU A 161 -17.65 9.81 -15.04
N CYS A 162 -18.14 9.82 -16.28
CA CYS A 162 -18.36 8.60 -17.04
C CYS A 162 -17.06 7.82 -17.27
N GLU A 163 -15.98 8.53 -17.61
CA GLU A 163 -14.64 7.95 -17.78
C GLU A 163 -14.11 7.39 -16.46
N GLU A 164 -14.14 8.19 -15.39
CA GLU A 164 -13.68 7.79 -14.04
C GLU A 164 -14.51 6.61 -13.46
N CYS A 165 -15.78 6.51 -13.83
CA CYS A 165 -16.65 5.40 -13.43
C CYS A 165 -16.70 4.27 -14.46
N GLY A 166 -16.04 4.39 -15.62
CA GLY A 166 -16.10 3.41 -16.70
C GLY A 166 -17.50 3.22 -17.32
N VAL A 167 -18.39 4.23 -17.18
CA VAL A 167 -19.74 4.23 -17.76
C VAL A 167 -19.69 4.85 -19.15
N ALA A 168 -20.30 4.19 -20.12
CA ALA A 168 -20.47 4.81 -21.43
C ALA A 168 -21.38 6.04 -21.34
N PRO A 169 -21.00 7.18 -21.91
CA PRO A 169 -21.86 8.36 -21.95
C PRO A 169 -23.20 8.02 -22.62
N ALA A 170 -24.31 8.37 -21.99
CA ALA A 170 -25.64 8.24 -22.57
C ALA A 170 -26.10 9.58 -23.11
N TYR A 171 -26.72 9.56 -24.28
CA TYR A 171 -27.23 10.75 -24.96
C TYR A 171 -28.71 10.65 -25.20
N LYS A 172 -29.43 11.77 -25.09
CA LYS A 172 -30.83 11.92 -25.49
C LYS A 172 -30.91 11.98 -27.01
N GLN A 173 -32.14 11.91 -27.52
CA GLN A 173 -32.38 11.98 -28.96
C GLN A 173 -31.95 13.32 -29.60
N ASP A 174 -31.90 14.37 -28.81
CA ASP A 174 -31.42 15.70 -29.25
C ASP A 174 -29.88 15.87 -29.22
N GLY A 175 -29.16 14.80 -28.88
CA GLY A 175 -27.69 14.80 -28.80
C GLY A 175 -27.13 15.37 -27.49
N THR A 176 -27.95 15.80 -26.55
CA THR A 176 -27.48 16.23 -25.22
C THR A 176 -27.23 15.03 -24.30
N LEU A 177 -26.32 15.17 -23.33
CA LEU A 177 -26.05 14.14 -22.34
C LEU A 177 -27.32 13.83 -21.54
N ASP A 178 -27.65 12.54 -21.41
CA ASP A 178 -28.72 12.06 -20.57
C ASP A 178 -28.20 11.82 -19.14
N ALA A 179 -28.13 12.90 -18.37
CA ALA A 179 -27.68 12.84 -16.98
C ALA A 179 -28.53 11.90 -16.12
N GLY A 180 -29.84 11.75 -16.44
CA GLY A 180 -30.73 10.82 -15.76
C GLY A 180 -30.32 9.36 -15.97
N LYS A 181 -30.10 8.98 -17.22
CA LYS A 181 -29.69 7.64 -17.58
C LYS A 181 -28.29 7.31 -17.09
N ILE A 182 -27.35 8.26 -17.23
CA ILE A 182 -26.00 8.13 -16.68
C ILE A 182 -26.08 7.91 -15.16
N LYS A 183 -26.90 8.70 -14.47
CA LYS A 183 -27.18 8.55 -13.04
C LYS A 183 -27.70 7.16 -12.68
N ASP A 184 -28.71 6.67 -13.44
CA ASP A 184 -29.30 5.37 -13.19
C ASP A 184 -28.32 4.22 -13.48
N ASP A 185 -27.51 4.35 -14.52
CA ASP A 185 -26.50 3.37 -14.87
C ASP A 185 -25.38 3.29 -13.83
N ILE A 186 -24.90 4.42 -13.33
CA ILE A 186 -23.94 4.46 -12.23
C ILE A 186 -24.60 3.99 -10.92
N PHE A 187 -25.85 4.38 -10.66
CA PHE A 187 -26.61 3.97 -9.46
C PHE A 187 -26.77 2.45 -9.37
N ARG A 188 -27.19 1.80 -10.47
CA ARG A 188 -27.37 0.35 -10.54
C ARG A 188 -26.11 -0.43 -10.18
N VAL A 189 -24.95 0.14 -10.47
CA VAL A 189 -23.65 -0.50 -10.27
C VAL A 189 -23.09 -0.30 -8.87
N LYS A 190 -23.37 0.83 -8.24
CA LYS A 190 -22.71 1.22 -6.99
C LYS A 190 -23.59 1.02 -5.73
N SER A 191 -24.65 0.21 -5.80
CA SER A 191 -25.60 0.05 -4.70
C SER A 191 -25.16 -0.89 -3.57
N ALA A 192 -23.96 -1.45 -3.63
CA ALA A 192 -23.48 -2.47 -2.70
C ALA A 192 -21.99 -2.31 -2.36
N ASP A 193 -21.51 -3.09 -1.38
CA ASP A 193 -20.07 -3.22 -1.16
C ASP A 193 -19.40 -3.83 -2.42
N ILE A 194 -18.09 -3.79 -2.50
CA ILE A 194 -17.34 -4.23 -3.70
C ILE A 194 -17.66 -5.68 -4.04
N ARG A 195 -17.84 -6.53 -3.04
CA ARG A 195 -18.18 -7.95 -3.23
C ARG A 195 -19.57 -8.11 -3.82
N GLU A 196 -20.53 -7.38 -3.31
CA GLU A 196 -21.90 -7.42 -3.80
C GLU A 196 -21.99 -6.73 -5.16
N TYR A 197 -21.29 -5.63 -5.36
CA TYR A 197 -21.12 -4.98 -6.64
C TYR A 197 -20.63 -5.97 -7.72
N MET A 198 -19.57 -6.71 -7.46
CA MET A 198 -19.04 -7.69 -8.42
C MET A 198 -20.05 -8.82 -8.69
N ARG A 199 -20.71 -9.34 -7.63
CA ARG A 199 -21.74 -10.38 -7.79
C ARG A 199 -22.95 -9.91 -8.59
N ASN A 200 -23.40 -8.68 -8.33
CA ASN A 200 -24.54 -8.10 -9.04
C ASN A 200 -24.18 -7.86 -10.50
N ALA A 201 -22.99 -7.32 -10.79
CA ALA A 201 -22.53 -7.15 -12.16
C ALA A 201 -22.45 -8.48 -12.92
N LEU A 202 -22.00 -9.55 -12.28
CA LEU A 202 -22.00 -10.90 -12.88
C LEU A 202 -23.42 -11.38 -13.14
N ALA A 203 -24.31 -11.28 -12.16
CA ALA A 203 -25.71 -11.73 -12.30
C ALA A 203 -26.45 -10.96 -13.41
N GLU A 204 -26.29 -9.65 -13.47
CA GLU A 204 -26.90 -8.80 -14.50
C GLU A 204 -26.36 -9.06 -15.91
N SER A 205 -25.11 -9.48 -16.02
CA SER A 205 -24.50 -9.85 -17.30
C SER A 205 -25.09 -11.14 -17.91
N GLY A 206 -25.82 -11.91 -17.13
CA GLY A 206 -26.33 -13.23 -17.50
C GLY A 206 -25.22 -14.28 -17.65
N LYS A 207 -24.00 -13.97 -17.19
CA LYS A 207 -22.85 -14.90 -17.19
C LYS A 207 -22.79 -15.69 -15.89
N THR A 208 -22.18 -16.86 -15.96
CA THR A 208 -21.92 -17.71 -14.80
C THR A 208 -20.45 -17.63 -14.38
N GLN A 209 -20.13 -18.05 -13.16
CA GLN A 209 -18.74 -18.21 -12.72
C GLN A 209 -17.94 -19.13 -13.67
N ALA A 210 -18.57 -20.16 -14.21
CA ALA A 210 -17.92 -21.05 -15.18
C ALA A 210 -17.59 -20.34 -16.51
N ASP A 211 -18.37 -19.35 -16.91
CA ASP A 211 -18.05 -18.52 -18.10
C ASP A 211 -16.88 -17.60 -17.81
N VAL A 212 -16.81 -17.05 -16.59
CA VAL A 212 -15.65 -16.26 -16.12
C VAL A 212 -14.37 -17.08 -16.11
N ASP A 213 -14.41 -18.28 -15.52
CA ASP A 213 -13.25 -19.16 -15.46
C ASP A 213 -12.75 -19.55 -16.86
N ARG A 214 -13.70 -19.86 -17.75
CA ARG A 214 -13.37 -20.17 -19.15
C ARG A 214 -12.77 -18.97 -19.88
N PHE A 215 -13.28 -17.78 -19.66
CA PHE A 215 -12.82 -16.54 -20.29
C PHE A 215 -11.43 -16.12 -19.80
N LEU A 216 -11.19 -16.19 -18.49
CA LEU A 216 -9.90 -15.85 -17.90
C LEU A 216 -8.86 -16.97 -18.03
N GLY A 217 -9.29 -18.22 -18.27
CA GLY A 217 -8.43 -19.40 -18.25
C GLY A 217 -7.96 -19.78 -16.83
N THR A 218 -8.78 -19.48 -15.82
CA THR A 218 -8.48 -19.71 -14.39
C THR A 218 -9.62 -20.46 -13.70
N GLN A 219 -9.48 -20.75 -12.42
CA GLN A 219 -10.57 -21.24 -11.54
C GLN A 219 -10.81 -20.28 -10.37
N MET A 220 -10.58 -19.00 -10.59
CA MET A 220 -10.61 -17.98 -9.55
C MET A 220 -11.99 -17.30 -9.39
N SER A 221 -12.97 -17.60 -10.25
CA SER A 221 -14.28 -16.97 -10.19
C SER A 221 -14.99 -17.11 -8.84
N GLY A 222 -14.77 -18.25 -8.15
CA GLY A 222 -15.26 -18.48 -6.80
C GLY A 222 -14.68 -17.51 -5.75
N HIS A 223 -13.46 -17.05 -5.95
CA HIS A 223 -12.83 -16.04 -5.10
C HIS A 223 -13.31 -14.62 -5.44
N TYR A 224 -13.53 -14.32 -6.71
CA TYR A 224 -13.96 -12.97 -7.14
C TYR A 224 -15.44 -12.69 -6.86
N PHE A 225 -16.29 -13.71 -6.99
CA PHE A 225 -17.76 -13.57 -6.89
C PHE A 225 -18.39 -14.39 -5.75
N GLY A 226 -17.61 -15.19 -5.06
CA GLY A 226 -18.07 -16.08 -3.99
C GLY A 226 -18.35 -15.36 -2.66
N ALA A 227 -18.97 -16.10 -1.73
CA ALA A 227 -19.27 -15.62 -0.38
C ALA A 227 -18.13 -15.84 0.62
N SER A 228 -17.25 -16.82 0.36
CA SER A 228 -16.13 -17.21 1.23
C SER A 228 -14.81 -16.96 0.49
N GLN A 229 -13.76 -16.62 1.24
CA GLN A 229 -12.41 -16.41 0.70
C GLN A 229 -12.36 -15.41 -0.47
N TRP A 230 -13.07 -14.28 -0.31
CA TRP A 230 -13.12 -13.27 -1.35
C TRP A 230 -11.77 -12.59 -1.55
N GLU A 231 -11.42 -12.41 -2.83
CA GLU A 231 -10.21 -11.74 -3.27
C GLU A 231 -10.55 -10.81 -4.44
N LEU A 232 -9.97 -9.59 -4.42
CA LEU A 232 -10.13 -8.69 -5.55
C LEU A 232 -9.29 -9.23 -6.73
N PRO A 233 -9.84 -9.31 -7.96
CA PRO A 233 -9.06 -9.67 -9.15
C PRO A 233 -7.84 -8.76 -9.29
N THR A 234 -6.77 -9.27 -9.89
CA THR A 234 -5.66 -8.40 -10.33
C THR A 234 -6.17 -7.37 -11.34
N GLU A 235 -5.47 -6.26 -11.50
CA GLU A 235 -5.83 -5.23 -12.47
C GLU A 235 -6.06 -5.81 -13.87
N THR A 236 -5.13 -6.66 -14.32
CA THR A 236 -5.21 -7.30 -15.63
C THR A 236 -6.44 -8.19 -15.77
N GLU A 237 -6.78 -8.94 -14.74
CA GLU A 237 -7.97 -9.81 -14.73
C GLU A 237 -9.26 -8.99 -14.64
N TYR A 238 -9.26 -7.95 -13.82
CA TYR A 238 -10.41 -7.06 -13.68
C TYR A 238 -10.72 -6.33 -14.99
N GLU A 239 -9.73 -5.79 -15.69
CA GLU A 239 -9.94 -5.15 -16.99
C GLU A 239 -10.44 -6.14 -18.05
N LYS A 240 -9.95 -7.38 -18.06
CA LYS A 240 -10.53 -8.44 -18.90
C LYS A 240 -11.98 -8.76 -18.49
N LEU A 241 -12.26 -8.83 -17.18
CA LEU A 241 -13.63 -9.08 -16.71
C LEU A 241 -14.60 -7.99 -17.16
N ARG A 242 -14.18 -6.74 -17.28
CA ARG A 242 -15.00 -5.65 -17.82
C ARG A 242 -15.47 -5.88 -19.25
N GLU A 243 -14.70 -6.59 -20.07
CA GLU A 243 -15.11 -6.98 -21.42
C GLU A 243 -16.23 -8.02 -21.41
N LEU A 244 -16.19 -8.96 -20.48
CA LEU A 244 -17.17 -10.03 -20.32
C LEU A 244 -18.41 -9.57 -19.55
N ILE A 245 -18.22 -8.67 -18.57
CA ILE A 245 -19.20 -8.19 -17.59
C ILE A 245 -19.28 -6.66 -17.70
N PRO A 246 -20.11 -6.10 -18.59
CA PRO A 246 -20.20 -4.64 -18.78
C PRO A 246 -20.62 -3.83 -17.54
N GLY A 247 -21.19 -4.50 -16.52
CA GLY A 247 -21.56 -3.88 -15.25
C GLY A 247 -20.35 -3.57 -14.34
N LEU A 248 -19.12 -4.03 -14.66
CA LEU A 248 -17.90 -3.69 -13.92
C LEU A 248 -17.36 -2.34 -14.41
N ILE A 249 -17.91 -1.24 -13.91
CA ILE A 249 -17.65 0.12 -14.41
C ILE A 249 -16.72 0.94 -13.51
N ILE A 250 -16.53 0.56 -12.24
CA ILE A 250 -15.60 1.27 -11.34
C ILE A 250 -14.17 0.98 -11.78
N PRO A 251 -13.28 1.99 -11.95
CA PRO A 251 -11.88 1.72 -12.25
C PRO A 251 -11.20 0.85 -11.18
N TRP A 252 -10.42 -0.13 -11.60
CA TRP A 252 -9.72 -1.04 -10.69
C TRP A 252 -8.85 -0.29 -9.67
N ALA A 253 -8.14 0.74 -10.12
CA ALA A 253 -7.28 1.56 -9.26
C ALA A 253 -8.04 2.20 -8.09
N GLU A 254 -9.30 2.57 -8.28
CA GLU A 254 -10.13 3.16 -7.20
C GLU A 254 -10.61 2.09 -6.20
N LEU A 255 -10.96 0.89 -6.70
CA LEU A 255 -11.31 -0.25 -5.84
C LEU A 255 -10.10 -0.74 -5.05
N SER A 256 -8.95 -0.88 -5.71
CA SER A 256 -7.75 -1.44 -5.11
C SER A 256 -7.11 -0.49 -4.09
N ALA A 257 -7.00 0.81 -4.38
CA ALA A 257 -6.26 1.73 -3.54
C ALA A 257 -6.79 1.83 -2.09
N LYS A 258 -8.12 1.90 -1.92
CA LYS A 258 -8.73 1.95 -0.57
C LYS A 258 -8.71 0.60 0.13
N LEU A 259 -9.01 -0.47 -0.59
CA LEU A 259 -8.94 -1.82 -0.04
C LEU A 259 -7.51 -2.19 0.35
N GLU A 260 -6.52 -1.83 -0.47
CA GLU A 260 -5.11 -2.11 -0.20
C GLU A 260 -4.60 -1.46 1.08
N CYS A 261 -4.96 -0.22 1.33
CA CYS A 261 -4.55 0.49 2.53
C CYS A 261 -5.08 -0.20 3.80
N LEU A 262 -6.40 -0.38 3.89
CA LEU A 262 -7.03 -1.03 5.04
C LEU A 262 -6.65 -2.50 5.19
N GLN A 263 -6.66 -3.27 4.11
CA GLN A 263 -6.27 -4.69 4.15
C GLN A 263 -4.81 -4.87 4.55
N SER A 264 -3.91 -3.95 4.13
CA SER A 264 -2.52 -4.00 4.56
C SER A 264 -2.40 -3.76 6.07
N LEU A 265 -3.11 -2.77 6.62
CA LEU A 265 -3.13 -2.51 8.06
C LEU A 265 -3.70 -3.69 8.84
N GLN A 266 -4.87 -4.20 8.43
CA GLN A 266 -5.52 -5.35 9.08
C GLN A 266 -4.69 -6.63 8.95
N SER A 267 -4.02 -6.83 7.82
CA SER A 267 -3.20 -8.02 7.59
C SER A 267 -1.98 -8.11 8.49
N LEU A 268 -1.50 -6.99 9.04
CA LEU A 268 -0.38 -6.98 9.98
C LEU A 268 -0.74 -7.56 11.35
N GLN A 269 -2.04 -7.68 11.70
CA GLN A 269 -2.48 -8.36 12.92
C GLN A 269 -1.92 -9.78 13.03
N ARG A 270 -1.67 -10.47 11.90
CA ARG A 270 -1.02 -11.79 11.91
C ARG A 270 0.35 -11.79 12.55
N LEU A 271 1.01 -10.64 12.66
CA LEU A 271 2.33 -10.50 13.27
C LEU A 271 2.32 -10.69 14.79
N GLN A 272 1.16 -10.63 15.45
CA GLN A 272 1.03 -10.93 16.88
C GLN A 272 1.60 -12.31 17.28
N ARG A 273 1.59 -13.28 16.36
CA ARG A 273 2.13 -14.63 16.60
C ARG A 273 3.65 -14.72 16.58
N TYR A 274 4.33 -13.65 16.18
CA TYR A 274 5.79 -13.59 16.13
C TYR A 274 6.34 -12.78 17.29
N ASN A 275 7.57 -13.04 17.67
CA ASN A 275 8.24 -12.30 18.74
C ASN A 275 8.82 -11.01 18.20
N ILE A 276 7.98 -10.00 18.01
CA ILE A 276 8.35 -8.68 17.53
C ILE A 276 8.25 -7.69 18.69
N THR A 277 9.33 -6.98 18.95
CA THR A 277 9.37 -5.86 19.91
C THR A 277 9.49 -4.55 19.13
N CYS A 278 8.60 -3.61 19.38
CA CYS A 278 8.56 -2.33 18.68
C CYS A 278 9.11 -1.20 19.55
N PHE A 279 9.97 -0.36 18.97
CA PHE A 279 10.54 0.83 19.61
C PHE A 279 10.28 2.08 18.76
N ASN A 280 10.10 3.21 19.45
CA ASN A 280 10.06 4.54 18.84
C ASN A 280 11.28 5.33 19.33
N LEU A 281 12.44 5.02 18.78
CA LEU A 281 13.72 5.58 19.19
C LEU A 281 14.52 6.06 17.99
N SER A 282 15.42 7.02 18.21
CA SER A 282 16.49 7.26 17.26
C SER A 282 17.40 6.01 17.19
N TYR A 283 17.82 5.62 15.96
CA TYR A 283 18.61 4.42 15.71
C TYR A 283 19.85 4.30 16.64
N ASN A 284 20.48 5.42 16.97
CA ASN A 284 21.67 5.46 17.83
C ASN A 284 21.38 5.23 19.33
N LYS A 285 20.11 5.16 19.72
CA LYS A 285 19.67 4.80 21.07
C LYS A 285 19.28 3.33 21.20
N LEU A 286 19.22 2.60 20.10
CA LEU A 286 18.97 1.17 20.11
C LEU A 286 20.11 0.45 20.81
N LYS A 287 19.75 -0.48 21.69
CA LYS A 287 20.71 -1.41 22.29
C LYS A 287 20.86 -2.60 21.36
N ILE A 288 22.07 -2.77 20.82
CA ILE A 288 22.38 -3.85 19.87
C ILE A 288 23.18 -4.90 20.63
N PRO A 289 22.61 -6.07 20.97
CA PRO A 289 23.33 -7.14 21.63
C PRO A 289 24.28 -7.86 20.67
N ALA A 290 25.29 -8.51 21.22
CA ALA A 290 26.13 -9.40 20.45
C ALA A 290 25.30 -10.53 19.82
N GLY A 291 25.62 -10.92 18.59
CA GLY A 291 24.88 -11.95 17.85
C GLY A 291 23.62 -11.44 17.13
N ALA A 292 23.31 -10.15 17.21
CA ALA A 292 22.25 -9.54 16.41
C ALA A 292 22.71 -9.27 14.97
N VAL A 293 21.76 -9.16 14.06
CA VAL A 293 21.89 -8.57 12.72
C VAL A 293 21.04 -7.32 12.66
N VAL A 294 21.60 -6.24 12.10
CA VAL A 294 20.89 -4.95 11.94
C VAL A 294 20.64 -4.69 10.46
N TYR A 295 19.43 -4.30 10.12
CA TYR A 295 19.07 -3.75 8.82
C TYR A 295 18.71 -2.27 8.98
N CYS A 296 19.21 -1.43 8.08
CA CYS A 296 19.00 0.01 8.04
C CYS A 296 18.51 0.45 6.65
N ASP A 297 17.43 1.21 6.62
CA ASP A 297 16.89 1.90 5.45
C ASP A 297 16.79 3.40 5.77
N PRO A 298 17.92 4.12 5.90
CA PRO A 298 17.91 5.52 6.27
C PRO A 298 17.35 6.40 5.15
N PRO A 299 16.99 7.66 5.42
CA PRO A 299 16.73 8.65 4.37
C PRO A 299 17.93 8.74 3.42
N TYR A 300 17.70 8.56 2.10
CA TYR A 300 18.77 8.49 1.11
C TYR A 300 19.39 9.85 0.82
N ILE A 301 20.66 9.85 0.50
CA ILE A 301 21.40 11.07 0.12
C ILE A 301 20.72 11.72 -1.09
N GLY A 302 20.46 13.03 -0.98
CA GLY A 302 19.86 13.83 -2.06
C GLY A 302 18.36 13.72 -2.20
N THR A 303 17.68 12.97 -1.33
CA THR A 303 16.22 12.96 -1.27
C THR A 303 15.75 13.98 -0.24
N ASN A 304 15.17 15.12 -0.69
CA ASN A 304 14.60 16.17 0.19
C ASN A 304 13.22 15.80 0.78
N GLU A 305 12.92 14.51 0.90
CA GLU A 305 11.55 14.03 1.10
C GLU A 305 11.19 13.74 2.55
N TYR A 306 12.15 13.77 3.44
CA TYR A 306 11.94 13.59 4.88
C TYR A 306 12.25 14.90 5.61
N ASN A 307 11.30 15.43 6.36
CA ASN A 307 11.42 16.68 7.14
C ASN A 307 12.44 16.61 8.30
N LEU A 308 13.35 15.67 8.27
CA LEU A 308 14.36 15.48 9.30
C LEU A 308 15.75 15.73 8.72
N ASP A 309 16.52 16.60 9.35
CA ASP A 309 17.95 16.77 9.10
C ASP A 309 18.71 15.48 9.46
N PHE A 310 18.69 14.49 8.55
CA PHE A 310 19.41 13.24 8.76
C PHE A 310 20.89 13.45 8.45
N ASN A 311 21.72 13.30 9.46
CA ASN A 311 23.17 13.44 9.32
C ASN A 311 23.81 12.10 8.96
N HIS A 312 24.10 11.92 7.68
CA HIS A 312 24.69 10.68 7.14
C HIS A 312 26.08 10.39 7.74
N GLU A 313 26.89 11.40 8.02
CA GLU A 313 28.24 11.17 8.60
C GLU A 313 28.15 10.64 10.05
N ILE A 314 27.21 11.15 10.83
CA ILE A 314 26.94 10.61 12.17
C ILE A 314 26.43 9.18 12.07
N PHE A 315 25.56 8.90 11.10
CA PHE A 315 25.03 7.56 10.85
C PHE A 315 26.16 6.59 10.44
N TYR A 316 27.02 6.97 9.51
CA TYR A 316 28.13 6.13 9.09
C TYR A 316 29.09 5.81 10.22
N ASN A 317 29.40 6.81 11.07
CA ASN A 317 30.24 6.61 12.24
C ASN A 317 29.59 5.68 13.26
N TRP A 318 28.27 5.78 13.44
CA TRP A 318 27.54 4.84 14.27
C TRP A 318 27.59 3.41 13.71
N VAL A 319 27.42 3.22 12.40
CA VAL A 319 27.55 1.90 11.75
C VAL A 319 28.94 1.33 11.88
N ARG A 320 30.00 2.15 11.70
CA ARG A 320 31.42 1.74 11.86
C ARG A 320 31.72 1.25 13.27
N ALA A 321 31.05 1.83 14.27
CA ALA A 321 31.22 1.47 15.67
C ALA A 321 30.55 0.16 16.07
N GLN A 322 29.68 -0.41 15.20
CA GLN A 322 28.99 -1.66 15.53
C GLN A 322 29.93 -2.87 15.39
N THR A 323 29.83 -3.77 16.35
CA THR A 323 30.57 -5.05 16.38
C THR A 323 29.77 -6.21 15.77
N VAL A 324 28.57 -5.96 15.31
CA VAL A 324 27.65 -6.90 14.66
C VAL A 324 27.47 -6.55 13.19
N PRO A 325 27.03 -7.49 12.34
CA PRO A 325 26.70 -7.20 10.94
C PRO A 325 25.59 -6.16 10.84
N VAL A 326 25.85 -5.09 10.07
CA VAL A 326 24.87 -4.05 9.72
C VAL A 326 24.73 -4.01 8.20
N TYR A 327 23.51 -4.18 7.70
CA TYR A 327 23.18 -4.09 6.28
C TYR A 327 22.39 -2.81 6.01
N ILE A 328 22.73 -2.09 4.96
CA ILE A 328 22.22 -0.73 4.71
C ILE A 328 21.72 -0.64 3.28
N SER A 329 20.46 -0.24 3.09
CA SER A 329 19.93 0.20 1.79
C SER A 329 20.36 1.65 1.54
N GLU A 330 21.05 1.91 0.43
CA GLU A 330 21.46 3.27 0.02
C GLU A 330 21.91 3.25 -1.46
N TYR A 331 21.89 4.40 -2.12
CA TYR A 331 22.41 4.52 -3.49
C TYR A 331 23.95 4.50 -3.52
N THR A 332 24.57 5.16 -2.57
CA THR A 332 26.03 5.29 -2.46
C THR A 332 26.46 5.31 -1.01
N MET A 333 27.59 4.66 -0.71
CA MET A 333 28.18 4.63 0.62
C MET A 333 29.70 4.95 0.52
N PRO A 334 30.35 5.40 1.62
CA PRO A 334 31.80 5.51 1.70
C PRO A 334 32.50 4.19 1.35
N GLU A 335 33.73 4.29 0.83
CA GLU A 335 34.50 3.14 0.29
C GLU A 335 34.82 2.04 1.32
N ASP A 336 34.72 2.34 2.59
CA ASP A 336 34.96 1.36 3.68
C ASP A 336 33.76 0.45 3.94
N PHE A 337 32.63 0.67 3.24
CA PHE A 337 31.45 -0.21 3.24
C PHE A 337 31.46 -1.11 2.01
N GLU A 338 31.29 -2.42 2.19
CA GLU A 338 31.26 -3.38 1.11
C GLU A 338 29.85 -3.48 0.49
N MET A 339 29.73 -3.30 -0.82
CA MET A 339 28.48 -3.52 -1.54
C MET A 339 28.24 -5.01 -1.70
N VAL A 340 27.09 -5.50 -1.21
CA VAL A 340 26.76 -6.94 -1.19
C VAL A 340 25.68 -7.34 -2.17
N ALA A 341 24.86 -6.38 -2.61
CA ALA A 341 23.85 -6.61 -3.63
C ALA A 341 23.46 -5.33 -4.36
N GLU A 342 23.00 -5.50 -5.60
CA GLU A 342 22.45 -4.43 -6.43
C GLU A 342 21.26 -4.96 -7.24
N TRP A 343 20.13 -4.25 -7.20
CA TRP A 343 18.94 -4.61 -7.97
C TRP A 343 18.36 -3.41 -8.72
N ARG A 344 18.02 -3.63 -9.97
CA ARG A 344 17.26 -2.65 -10.77
C ARG A 344 15.78 -2.90 -10.60
N HIS A 345 15.02 -1.87 -10.25
CA HIS A 345 13.58 -1.94 -10.18
C HIS A 345 12.93 -0.68 -10.78
N HIS A 346 11.64 -0.80 -11.14
CA HIS A 346 10.87 0.34 -11.61
C HIS A 346 10.28 1.08 -10.40
N SER A 347 10.64 2.35 -10.24
CA SER A 347 9.97 3.23 -9.26
C SER A 347 8.70 3.79 -9.87
N VAL A 348 7.57 3.67 -9.16
CA VAL A 348 6.25 4.16 -9.57
C VAL A 348 6.05 5.66 -9.24
N LEU A 349 6.99 6.29 -8.53
CA LEU A 349 6.84 7.64 -7.95
C LEU A 349 7.47 8.77 -8.78
N GLY A 350 7.73 8.59 -10.07
CA GLY A 350 8.21 9.65 -10.95
C GLY A 350 7.11 10.12 -11.90
N ALA A 351 6.55 11.30 -11.67
CA ALA A 351 5.70 11.95 -12.65
C ALA A 351 6.46 12.12 -13.98
N GLY A 352 6.17 11.25 -14.97
CA GLY A 352 6.47 11.52 -16.36
C GLY A 352 7.68 10.85 -17.01
N ASN A 353 8.43 9.96 -16.35
CA ASN A 353 9.42 9.11 -17.04
C ASN A 353 9.62 7.78 -16.28
N ASN A 354 9.76 6.68 -17.05
CA ASN A 354 10.20 5.37 -16.58
C ASN A 354 11.58 5.47 -15.91
N CYS A 355 11.65 5.97 -14.68
CA CYS A 355 12.89 6.07 -13.95
C CYS A 355 13.22 4.68 -13.38
N ARG A 356 14.19 4.01 -14.00
CA ARG A 356 14.80 2.80 -13.43
C ARG A 356 15.65 3.25 -12.26
N THR A 357 15.23 2.90 -11.06
CA THR A 357 16.02 3.08 -9.84
C THR A 357 16.83 1.82 -9.56
N THR A 358 18.03 2.01 -9.06
CA THR A 358 18.93 0.92 -8.67
C THR A 358 19.02 0.94 -7.15
N GLU A 359 18.54 -0.11 -6.51
CA GLU A 359 18.68 -0.33 -5.07
C GLU A 359 19.94 -1.09 -4.79
N LYS A 360 20.73 -0.65 -3.80
CA LYS A 360 21.96 -1.30 -3.40
C LYS A 360 21.93 -1.60 -1.90
N ILE A 361 22.56 -2.71 -1.53
CA ILE A 361 22.76 -3.08 -0.13
C ILE A 361 24.26 -3.07 0.14
N PHE A 362 24.62 -2.38 1.20
CA PHE A 362 25.99 -2.32 1.70
C PHE A 362 26.07 -2.96 3.08
N THR A 363 27.28 -3.30 3.51
CA THR A 363 27.51 -3.82 4.85
C THR A 363 28.77 -3.23 5.48
N ASN A 364 28.79 -3.22 6.81
CA ASN A 364 29.99 -2.86 7.58
C ASN A 364 31.02 -4.00 7.60
N ARG A 365 32.17 -3.76 8.21
CA ARG A 365 33.25 -4.74 8.28
C ARG A 365 32.86 -6.09 8.89
N PRO A 366 32.11 -6.18 10.03
CA PRO A 366 31.63 -7.47 10.56
C PRO A 366 30.74 -8.23 9.59
N GLY A 367 29.87 -7.55 8.84
CA GLY A 367 29.02 -8.18 7.83
C GLY A 367 29.83 -8.69 6.63
N ALA A 368 30.82 -7.93 6.17
CA ALA A 368 31.73 -8.35 5.10
C ALA A 368 32.57 -9.58 5.49
N GLU A 369 33.06 -9.65 6.72
CA GLU A 369 33.80 -10.80 7.24
C GLU A 369 32.91 -12.05 7.29
N LEU A 370 31.67 -11.92 7.77
CA LEU A 370 30.69 -13.01 7.82
C LEU A 370 30.36 -13.55 6.41
N LEU A 371 30.22 -12.69 5.41
CA LEU A 371 29.96 -13.11 4.02
C LEU A 371 31.13 -13.90 3.44
N LYS A 372 32.37 -13.52 3.74
CA LYS A 372 33.57 -14.24 3.30
C LYS A 372 33.65 -15.63 3.93
N GLU A 373 33.34 -15.76 5.22
CA GLU A 373 33.30 -17.05 5.91
C GLU A 373 32.25 -17.99 5.30
N ARG A 374 31.05 -17.49 4.99
CA ARG A 374 29.98 -18.27 4.34
C ARG A 374 30.40 -18.76 2.95
N SER A 375 30.96 -17.88 2.13
CA SER A 375 31.44 -18.25 0.78
C SER A 375 32.54 -19.30 0.82
N GLN A 376 33.43 -19.29 1.82
CA GLN A 376 34.45 -20.32 2.00
C GLN A 376 33.84 -21.66 2.44
N HIS A 377 32.84 -21.62 3.32
CA HIS A 377 32.14 -22.86 3.76
C HIS A 377 31.36 -23.51 2.62
N GLU A 378 30.66 -22.73 1.80
CA GLU A 378 29.96 -23.26 0.62
C GLU A 378 30.90 -23.91 -0.39
N GLN A 379 32.10 -23.35 -0.60
CA GLN A 379 33.13 -23.97 -1.44
C GLN A 379 33.67 -25.29 -0.87
N LEU A 380 33.79 -25.40 0.45
CA LEU A 380 34.28 -26.61 1.10
C LEU A 380 33.24 -27.76 1.16
N THR A 381 31.96 -27.45 1.09
CA THR A 381 30.86 -28.45 1.08
C THR A 381 30.55 -28.98 -0.34
N LEU A 382 31.15 -28.44 -1.37
CA LEU A 382 31.00 -28.90 -2.76
C LEU A 382 32.08 -29.93 -3.18
N TRP A 383 32.95 -30.31 -2.27
CA TRP A 383 33.97 -31.38 -2.41
C TRP A 383 33.74 -32.50 -1.38
#